data_1760f5c7d5cbbe7ae289cb995c277e4a
#
_entry.id   1760f5c7d5cbbe7ae289cb995c277e4a
#
_cell.length_a   1.000
_cell.length_b   1.000
_cell.length_c   1.000
_cell.angle_alpha   90.00
_cell.angle_beta   90.00
_cell.angle_gamma   90.00
#
_symmetry.space_group_name_H-M   'P 1'
#
loop_
_entity.id
_entity.type
_entity.pdbx_description
1 polymer ?
#
loop_
_entity_poly.entity_id
_entity_poly.type
_entity_poly.pdbx_seq_one_letter_code
_entity_poly.pdbx_strand_id
1 'polypeptide(L)'
;MKHKIAKNTVQETLIVPLYSRKLCSELYPNVYRDETAVHLIDQIDYDFSEAEKNSRSLMQRFGSLEVAMRQNDLAFEVLDYLKGHPNAAVVNLGCGLDSTGRACDNGNCKIYNLDFPDVITVRNDLLPVGEREENIPCDLNNTEWFRKIDASNGAVFFASGVFYYFLTEQVRALV
;
A
#
# COMPACT_ATOMS: atom_id res chain seq x y z
N MET A 1 16.60 -12.71 9.93
CA MET A 1 16.58 -13.48 8.65
C MET A 1 15.80 -12.63 7.67
N LYS A 2 16.26 -12.49 6.40
CA LYS A 2 15.51 -11.70 5.41
C LYS A 2 14.30 -12.50 4.90
N HIS A 3 13.19 -11.82 4.65
CA HIS A 3 11.99 -12.44 4.08
C HIS A 3 12.19 -12.66 2.58
N LYS A 4 11.98 -13.90 2.13
CA LYS A 4 12.17 -14.27 0.71
C LYS A 4 10.88 -14.06 -0.07
N ILE A 5 10.95 -13.26 -1.12
CA ILE A 5 9.83 -13.03 -2.04
C ILE A 5 9.76 -14.17 -3.06
N ALA A 6 8.57 -14.74 -3.22
CA ALA A 6 8.33 -15.78 -4.22
C ALA A 6 8.27 -15.16 -5.63
N LYS A 7 9.22 -15.55 -6.50
CA LYS A 7 9.28 -15.10 -7.90
C LYS A 7 8.11 -15.67 -8.72
N ASN A 8 7.67 -14.92 -9.73
CA ASN A 8 6.55 -15.26 -10.61
C ASN A 8 5.21 -15.45 -9.85
N THR A 9 5.04 -14.76 -8.74
CA THR A 9 3.79 -14.71 -7.95
C THR A 9 3.35 -13.27 -7.75
N VAL A 10 2.16 -13.09 -7.16
CA VAL A 10 1.65 -11.76 -6.77
C VAL A 10 2.63 -11.04 -5.82
N GLN A 11 3.36 -11.77 -4.98
CA GLN A 11 4.36 -11.16 -4.08
C GLN A 11 5.43 -10.35 -4.82
N GLU A 12 5.81 -10.75 -6.03
CA GLU A 12 6.82 -10.00 -6.81
C GLU A 12 6.32 -8.61 -7.22
N THR A 13 5.00 -8.42 -7.34
CA THR A 13 4.41 -7.10 -7.65
C THR A 13 4.60 -6.09 -6.51
N LEU A 14 4.89 -6.55 -5.29
CA LEU A 14 5.19 -5.69 -4.14
C LEU A 14 6.51 -4.94 -4.28
N ILE A 15 7.44 -5.51 -5.05
CA ILE A 15 8.84 -5.04 -5.12
C ILE A 15 8.95 -3.70 -5.83
N VAL A 16 8.30 -3.55 -6.98
CA VAL A 16 8.42 -2.33 -7.80
C VAL A 16 7.91 -1.09 -7.07
N PRO A 17 6.69 -1.07 -6.48
CA PRO A 17 6.22 0.09 -5.73
C PRO A 17 7.06 0.37 -4.49
N LEU A 18 7.50 -0.66 -3.78
CA LEU A 18 8.32 -0.53 -2.59
C LEU A 18 9.68 0.11 -2.92
N TYR A 19 10.37 -0.40 -3.95
CA TYR A 19 11.64 0.15 -4.39
C TYR A 19 11.49 1.59 -4.91
N SER A 20 10.41 1.88 -5.63
CA SER A 20 10.12 3.23 -6.12
C SER A 20 9.95 4.25 -4.98
N ARG A 21 9.25 3.88 -3.90
CA ARG A 21 9.08 4.72 -2.70
C ARG A 21 10.41 4.95 -1.97
N LYS A 22 11.21 3.88 -1.80
CA LYS A 22 12.57 4.00 -1.28
C LYS A 22 13.41 4.97 -2.12
N LEU A 23 13.46 4.76 -3.43
CA LEU A 23 14.25 5.57 -4.35
C LEU A 23 13.82 7.05 -4.31
N CYS A 24 12.52 7.32 -4.29
CA CYS A 24 12.00 8.68 -4.17
C CYS A 24 12.39 9.33 -2.83
N SER A 25 12.30 8.58 -1.73
CA SER A 25 12.69 9.05 -0.39
C SER A 25 14.17 9.41 -0.31
N GLU A 26 15.03 8.68 -1.03
CA GLU A 26 16.48 8.95 -1.07
C GLU A 26 16.82 10.12 -2.01
N LEU A 27 16.18 10.21 -3.17
CA LEU A 27 16.50 11.24 -4.18
C LEU A 27 15.82 12.58 -3.91
N TYR A 28 14.63 12.55 -3.31
CA TYR A 28 13.76 13.72 -3.14
C TYR A 28 13.19 13.83 -1.71
N PRO A 29 14.03 13.79 -0.65
CA PRO A 29 13.56 13.70 0.74
C PRO A 29 12.72 14.91 1.20
N ASN A 30 12.80 16.04 0.50
CA ASN A 30 12.00 17.23 0.76
C ASN A 30 10.60 17.19 0.09
N VAL A 31 10.37 16.24 -0.82
CA VAL A 31 9.11 16.07 -1.55
C VAL A 31 8.34 14.87 -1.01
N TYR A 32 9.06 13.80 -0.75
CA TYR A 32 8.48 12.54 -0.26
C TYR A 32 9.45 11.83 0.68
N ARG A 33 8.93 11.31 1.77
CA ARG A 33 9.71 10.53 2.74
C ARG A 33 8.91 9.35 3.26
N ASP A 34 9.38 8.15 2.98
CA ASP A 34 8.83 6.89 3.46
C ASP A 34 9.93 6.04 4.11
N GLU A 35 10.14 6.28 5.41
CA GLU A 35 11.13 5.53 6.20
C GLU A 35 10.76 4.04 6.28
N THR A 36 9.48 3.71 6.22
CA THR A 36 9.01 2.33 6.20
C THR A 36 9.50 1.61 4.94
N ALA A 37 9.34 2.20 3.76
CA ALA A 37 9.84 1.61 2.52
C ALA A 37 11.36 1.44 2.52
N VAL A 38 12.10 2.44 3.01
CA VAL A 38 13.56 2.36 3.15
C VAL A 38 13.97 1.19 4.04
N HIS A 39 13.30 1.04 5.19
CA HIS A 39 13.62 -0.03 6.14
C HIS A 39 13.22 -1.42 5.63
N LEU A 40 12.08 -1.55 4.94
CA LEU A 40 11.57 -2.82 4.44
C LEU A 40 12.48 -3.44 3.36
N ILE A 41 13.07 -2.63 2.49
CA ILE A 41 14.00 -3.11 1.45
C ILE A 41 15.15 -3.92 2.06
N ASP A 42 15.67 -3.52 3.20
CA ASP A 42 16.76 -4.21 3.88
C ASP A 42 16.34 -5.55 4.50
N GLN A 43 15.05 -5.74 4.73
CA GLN A 43 14.48 -6.97 5.30
C GLN A 43 14.08 -8.00 4.24
N ILE A 44 14.09 -7.63 2.95
CA ILE A 44 13.69 -8.48 1.84
C ILE A 44 14.91 -9.15 1.20
N ASP A 45 14.80 -10.47 0.97
CA ASP A 45 15.75 -11.25 0.17
C ASP A 45 15.27 -11.27 -1.29
N TYR A 46 15.68 -10.26 -2.04
CA TYR A 46 15.40 -10.10 -3.47
C TYR A 46 16.59 -9.45 -4.17
N ASP A 47 16.81 -9.79 -5.43
CA ASP A 47 17.89 -9.23 -6.23
C ASP A 47 17.46 -7.86 -6.82
N PHE A 48 17.89 -6.79 -6.19
CA PHE A 48 17.63 -5.41 -6.61
C PHE A 48 18.65 -4.87 -7.62
N SER A 49 19.63 -5.67 -8.07
CA SER A 49 20.75 -5.19 -8.90
C SER A 49 20.30 -4.52 -10.19
N GLU A 50 19.25 -5.01 -10.83
CA GLU A 50 18.69 -4.40 -12.05
C GLU A 50 18.00 -3.07 -11.73
N ALA A 51 17.22 -2.99 -10.66
CA ALA A 51 16.57 -1.77 -10.20
C ALA A 51 17.61 -0.71 -9.81
N GLU A 52 18.67 -1.09 -9.12
CA GLU A 52 19.78 -0.21 -8.74
C GLU A 52 20.53 0.33 -9.96
N LYS A 53 20.83 -0.52 -10.94
CA LYS A 53 21.48 -0.13 -12.21
C LYS A 53 20.64 0.90 -12.96
N ASN A 54 19.31 0.72 -12.97
CA ASN A 54 18.37 1.60 -13.66
C ASN A 54 18.01 2.86 -12.86
N SER A 55 18.33 2.92 -11.57
CA SER A 55 17.94 4.01 -10.66
C SER A 55 18.42 5.41 -11.10
N ARG A 56 19.48 5.47 -11.92
CA ARG A 56 20.02 6.71 -12.48
C ARG A 56 19.30 7.18 -13.75
N SER A 57 18.48 6.33 -14.39
CA SER A 57 17.75 6.70 -15.59
C SER A 57 16.64 7.71 -15.28
N LEU A 58 16.38 8.64 -16.19
CA LEU A 58 15.30 9.61 -16.05
C LEU A 58 13.93 8.91 -15.92
N MET A 59 13.72 7.83 -16.68
CA MET A 59 12.48 7.06 -16.66
C MET A 59 12.22 6.45 -15.28
N GLN A 60 13.22 5.82 -14.68
CA GLN A 60 13.08 5.22 -13.34
C GLN A 60 12.84 6.28 -12.25
N ARG A 61 13.55 7.41 -12.36
CA ARG A 61 13.39 8.53 -11.42
C ARG A 61 12.01 9.17 -11.54
N PHE A 62 11.52 9.35 -12.77
CA PHE A 62 10.17 9.86 -13.01
C PHE A 62 9.10 8.89 -12.49
N GLY A 63 9.21 7.59 -12.81
CA GLY A 63 8.28 6.58 -12.31
C GLY A 63 8.27 6.46 -10.78
N SER A 64 9.42 6.60 -10.12
CA SER A 64 9.46 6.60 -8.64
C SER A 64 8.78 7.83 -8.05
N LEU A 65 8.93 8.98 -8.68
CA LEU A 65 8.24 10.21 -8.26
C LEU A 65 6.72 10.08 -8.45
N GLU A 66 6.28 9.52 -9.58
CA GLU A 66 4.85 9.27 -9.85
C GLU A 66 4.21 8.37 -8.79
N VAL A 67 4.88 7.25 -8.43
CA VAL A 67 4.42 6.35 -7.36
C VAL A 67 4.31 7.07 -6.03
N ALA A 68 5.30 7.88 -5.68
CA ALA A 68 5.35 8.62 -4.42
C ALA A 68 4.26 9.73 -4.36
N MET A 69 4.12 10.51 -5.43
CA MET A 69 3.11 11.58 -5.49
C MET A 69 1.69 11.02 -5.41
N ARG A 70 1.42 9.90 -6.09
CA ARG A 70 0.12 9.22 -5.97
C ARG A 70 -0.22 8.86 -4.52
N GLN A 71 0.77 8.44 -3.73
CA GLN A 71 0.52 8.14 -2.31
C GLN A 71 0.26 9.38 -1.48
N ASN A 72 0.96 10.49 -1.75
CA ASN A 72 0.68 11.76 -1.11
C ASN A 72 -0.75 12.25 -1.41
N ASP A 73 -1.18 12.13 -2.67
CA ASP A 73 -2.53 12.53 -3.09
C ASP A 73 -3.60 11.67 -2.40
N LEU A 74 -3.40 10.34 -2.35
CA LEU A 74 -4.32 9.44 -1.64
C LEU A 74 -4.37 9.75 -0.13
N ALA A 75 -3.22 9.99 0.50
CA ALA A 75 -3.17 10.38 1.91
C ALA A 75 -3.89 11.70 2.16
N PHE A 76 -3.74 12.68 1.26
CA PHE A 76 -4.44 13.96 1.34
C PHE A 76 -5.96 13.78 1.31
N GLU A 77 -6.48 13.02 0.35
CA GLU A 77 -7.92 12.74 0.22
C GLU A 77 -8.49 12.00 1.43
N VAL A 78 -7.76 10.99 1.93
CA VAL A 78 -8.15 10.25 3.15
C VAL A 78 -8.20 11.19 4.36
N LEU A 79 -7.14 11.98 4.56
CA LEU A 79 -7.08 12.94 5.68
C LEU A 79 -8.15 14.03 5.57
N ASP A 80 -8.47 14.49 4.36
CA ASP A 80 -9.54 15.46 4.15
C ASP A 80 -10.91 14.89 4.52
N TYR A 81 -11.20 13.66 4.11
CA TYR A 81 -12.42 12.95 4.52
C TYR A 81 -12.50 12.79 6.05
N LEU A 82 -11.39 12.43 6.70
CA LEU A 82 -11.33 12.23 8.15
C LEU A 82 -11.55 13.52 8.96
N LYS A 83 -11.37 14.71 8.39
CA LYS A 83 -11.73 15.99 9.07
C LYS A 83 -13.22 16.05 9.40
N GLY A 84 -14.07 15.57 8.50
CA GLY A 84 -15.52 15.52 8.70
C GLY A 84 -16.00 14.22 9.38
N HIS A 85 -15.21 13.15 9.33
CA HIS A 85 -15.58 11.81 9.76
C HIS A 85 -14.44 11.16 10.58
N PRO A 86 -14.08 11.69 11.75
CA PRO A 86 -12.86 11.29 12.46
C PRO A 86 -12.83 9.82 12.92
N ASN A 87 -13.99 9.19 13.07
CA ASN A 87 -14.11 7.79 13.48
C ASN A 87 -14.40 6.84 12.31
N ALA A 88 -14.26 7.30 11.07
CA ALA A 88 -14.57 6.49 9.90
C ALA A 88 -13.56 5.34 9.70
N ALA A 89 -13.98 4.32 8.95
CA ALA A 89 -13.10 3.29 8.44
C ALA A 89 -12.22 3.83 7.30
N VAL A 90 -10.93 3.57 7.36
CA VAL A 90 -9.96 3.82 6.27
C VAL A 90 -9.63 2.47 5.64
N VAL A 91 -10.01 2.26 4.39
CA VAL A 91 -9.92 0.94 3.74
C VAL A 91 -8.95 0.99 2.56
N ASN A 92 -7.82 0.30 2.72
CA ASN A 92 -6.78 0.18 1.70
C ASN A 92 -6.99 -1.10 0.88
N LEU A 93 -7.44 -0.98 -0.35
CA LEU A 93 -7.69 -2.09 -1.27
C LEU A 93 -6.41 -2.47 -2.03
N GLY A 94 -6.00 -3.72 -1.95
CA GLY A 94 -4.74 -4.21 -2.51
C GLY A 94 -3.54 -3.54 -1.84
N CYS A 95 -3.50 -3.64 -0.51
CA CYS A 95 -2.59 -2.86 0.33
C CYS A 95 -1.10 -3.19 0.12
N GLY A 96 -0.75 -4.40 -0.33
CA GLY A 96 0.63 -4.81 -0.45
C GLY A 96 1.47 -4.49 0.79
N LEU A 97 2.61 -3.85 0.58
CA LEU A 97 3.48 -3.30 1.62
C LEU A 97 3.32 -1.77 1.79
N ASP A 98 2.17 -1.24 1.39
CA ASP A 98 1.85 0.18 1.54
C ASP A 98 1.49 0.54 2.99
N SER A 99 1.96 1.68 3.46
CA SER A 99 1.72 2.23 4.80
C SER A 99 0.88 3.52 4.80
N THR A 100 0.26 3.88 3.67
CA THR A 100 -0.55 5.11 3.53
C THR A 100 -1.69 5.16 4.54
N GLY A 101 -2.43 4.05 4.74
CA GLY A 101 -3.48 3.97 5.75
C GLY A 101 -2.96 4.33 7.15
N ARG A 102 -1.82 3.76 7.54
CA ARG A 102 -1.15 4.08 8.82
C ARG A 102 -0.73 5.54 8.93
N ALA A 103 -0.23 6.12 7.84
CA ALA A 103 0.15 7.53 7.81
C ALA A 103 -1.05 8.47 7.98
N CYS A 104 -2.27 7.99 7.71
CA CYS A 104 -3.52 8.73 7.89
C CYS A 104 -4.17 8.48 9.26
N ASP A 105 -3.56 7.71 10.15
CA ASP A 105 -4.11 7.44 11.48
C ASP A 105 -4.25 8.72 12.32
N ASN A 106 -5.47 9.14 12.55
CA ASN A 106 -5.82 10.31 13.36
C ASN A 106 -6.05 10.00 14.85
N GLY A 107 -5.77 8.76 15.27
CA GLY A 107 -5.99 8.31 16.65
C GLY A 107 -7.41 7.82 16.94
N ASN A 108 -8.37 7.94 16.01
CA ASN A 108 -9.77 7.57 16.19
C ASN A 108 -10.29 6.65 15.07
N CYS A 109 -9.78 6.77 13.86
CA CYS A 109 -10.19 5.93 12.72
C CYS A 109 -9.72 4.49 12.90
N LYS A 110 -10.40 3.56 12.24
CA LYS A 110 -9.98 2.17 12.11
C LYS A 110 -9.48 1.91 10.71
N ILE A 111 -8.33 1.25 10.59
CA ILE A 111 -7.64 1.04 9.32
C ILE A 111 -7.75 -0.43 8.93
N TYR A 112 -8.24 -0.70 7.73
CA TYR A 112 -8.36 -2.02 7.14
C TYR A 112 -7.46 -2.14 5.93
N ASN A 113 -6.54 -3.08 5.96
CA ASN A 113 -5.62 -3.38 4.86
C ASN A 113 -6.04 -4.70 4.21
N LEU A 114 -6.50 -4.65 2.96
CA LEU A 114 -7.03 -5.80 2.23
C LEU A 114 -6.10 -6.21 1.11
N ASP A 115 -5.78 -7.51 1.04
CA ASP A 115 -5.02 -8.11 -0.06
C ASP A 115 -5.17 -9.63 -0.08
N PHE A 116 -4.59 -10.29 -1.06
CA PHE A 116 -4.53 -11.75 -1.12
C PHE A 116 -3.89 -12.36 0.13
N PRO A 117 -4.28 -13.59 0.53
CA PRO A 117 -3.78 -14.21 1.76
C PRO A 117 -2.26 -14.34 1.83
N ASP A 118 -1.59 -14.62 0.72
CA ASP A 118 -0.14 -14.73 0.64
C ASP A 118 0.55 -13.36 0.79
N VAL A 119 -0.04 -12.30 0.27
CA VAL A 119 0.43 -10.92 0.44
C VAL A 119 0.26 -10.47 1.88
N ILE A 120 -0.90 -10.73 2.50
CA ILE A 120 -1.14 -10.42 3.91
C ILE A 120 -0.17 -11.16 4.83
N THR A 121 0.20 -12.40 4.48
CA THR A 121 1.23 -13.14 5.24
C THR A 121 2.57 -12.40 5.19
N VAL A 122 3.03 -12.01 4.01
CA VAL A 122 4.27 -11.21 3.86
C VAL A 122 4.18 -9.90 4.62
N ARG A 123 3.03 -9.21 4.52
CA ARG A 123 2.79 -7.96 5.24
C ARG A 123 2.90 -8.13 6.75
N ASN A 124 2.27 -9.16 7.31
CA ASN A 124 2.31 -9.44 8.76
C ASN A 124 3.73 -9.74 9.26
N ASP A 125 4.55 -10.41 8.43
CA ASP A 125 5.94 -10.73 8.77
C ASP A 125 6.85 -9.48 8.77
N LEU A 126 6.57 -8.52 7.89
CA LEU A 126 7.43 -7.36 7.66
C LEU A 126 6.92 -6.07 8.32
N LEU A 127 5.61 -5.93 8.50
CA LEU A 127 4.94 -4.74 9.04
C LEU A 127 4.07 -5.14 10.24
N PRO A 128 4.56 -5.00 11.48
CA PRO A 128 3.73 -5.24 12.65
C PRO A 128 2.42 -4.45 12.60
N VAL A 129 1.31 -5.12 12.87
CA VAL A 129 -0.03 -4.53 12.83
C VAL A 129 -0.18 -3.51 13.97
N GLY A 130 -0.64 -2.29 13.67
CA GLY A 130 -0.91 -1.25 14.65
C GLY A 130 -2.19 -1.51 15.46
N GLU A 131 -2.38 -0.79 16.57
CA GLU A 131 -3.53 -0.97 17.46
C GLU A 131 -4.88 -0.77 16.75
N ARG A 132 -4.95 0.14 15.78
CA ARG A 132 -6.15 0.48 15.01
C ARG A 132 -6.16 -0.10 13.61
N GLU A 133 -5.22 -0.99 13.31
CA GLU A 133 -5.12 -1.66 12.02
C GLU A 133 -5.66 -3.08 12.09
N GLU A 134 -6.25 -3.51 10.99
CA GLU A 134 -6.64 -4.90 10.75
C GLU A 134 -6.23 -5.29 9.33
N ASN A 135 -5.48 -6.38 9.20
CA ASN A 135 -5.10 -6.94 7.92
C ASN A 135 -6.09 -8.05 7.55
N ILE A 136 -6.83 -7.87 6.45
CA ILE A 136 -7.90 -8.78 6.00
C ILE A 136 -7.43 -9.54 4.75
N PRO A 137 -7.12 -10.83 4.88
CA PRO A 137 -6.84 -11.67 3.72
C PRO A 137 -8.14 -11.91 2.93
N CYS A 138 -8.16 -11.51 1.65
CA CYS A 138 -9.30 -11.70 0.76
C CYS A 138 -8.91 -11.59 -0.72
N ASP A 139 -9.78 -12.13 -1.59
CA ASP A 139 -9.84 -11.73 -2.99
C ASP A 139 -10.86 -10.58 -3.09
N LEU A 140 -10.44 -9.43 -3.62
CA LEU A 140 -11.32 -8.26 -3.77
C LEU A 140 -12.52 -8.52 -4.70
N ASN A 141 -12.44 -9.51 -5.58
CA ASN A 141 -13.59 -9.95 -6.41
C ASN A 141 -14.68 -10.64 -5.60
N ASN A 142 -14.38 -11.12 -4.40
CA ASN A 142 -15.38 -11.71 -3.49
C ASN A 142 -15.82 -10.64 -2.48
N THR A 143 -17.04 -10.16 -2.63
CA THR A 143 -17.59 -9.05 -1.83
C THR A 143 -17.85 -9.37 -0.36
N GLU A 144 -17.61 -10.61 0.11
CA GLU A 144 -17.82 -10.98 1.51
C GLU A 144 -16.93 -10.17 2.51
N TRP A 145 -15.81 -9.64 2.05
CA TRP A 145 -14.95 -8.80 2.86
C TRP A 145 -15.63 -7.49 3.32
N PHE A 146 -16.64 -6.98 2.61
CA PHE A 146 -17.42 -5.81 3.04
C PHE A 146 -18.02 -6.00 4.43
N ARG A 147 -18.43 -7.24 4.77
CA ARG A 147 -19.00 -7.57 6.09
C ARG A 147 -18.01 -7.48 7.23
N LYS A 148 -16.71 -7.44 6.94
CA LYS A 148 -15.64 -7.30 7.93
C LYS A 148 -15.30 -5.85 8.24
N ILE A 149 -15.78 -4.92 7.42
CA ILE A 149 -15.53 -3.49 7.58
C ILE A 149 -16.63 -2.88 8.44
N ASP A 150 -16.26 -2.31 9.58
CA ASP A 150 -17.18 -1.50 10.37
C ASP A 150 -17.25 -0.08 9.78
N ALA A 151 -18.25 0.16 8.96
CA ALA A 151 -18.52 1.44 8.32
C ALA A 151 -19.61 2.26 9.03
N SER A 152 -19.96 1.94 10.27
CA SER A 152 -21.04 2.61 11.04
C SER A 152 -20.83 4.12 11.18
N ASN A 153 -19.58 4.58 11.18
CA ASN A 153 -19.20 5.99 11.26
C ASN A 153 -18.73 6.57 9.90
N GLY A 154 -19.08 5.92 8.79
CA GLY A 154 -18.59 6.23 7.46
C GLY A 154 -17.33 5.43 7.09
N ALA A 155 -16.99 5.46 5.81
CA ALA A 155 -15.78 4.80 5.32
C ALA A 155 -15.19 5.55 4.13
N VAL A 156 -13.87 5.57 4.04
CA VAL A 156 -13.12 6.01 2.86
C VAL A 156 -12.32 4.83 2.32
N PHE A 157 -12.49 4.57 1.03
CA PHE A 157 -11.80 3.50 0.31
C PHE A 157 -10.75 4.10 -0.61
N PHE A 158 -9.57 3.53 -0.65
CA PHE A 158 -8.56 3.90 -1.61
C PHE A 158 -7.83 2.67 -2.16
N ALA A 159 -7.31 2.80 -3.38
CA ALA A 159 -6.58 1.76 -4.08
C ALA A 159 -5.40 2.36 -4.83
N SER A 160 -4.19 1.92 -4.53
CA SER A 160 -2.97 2.42 -5.14
C SER A 160 -2.38 1.39 -6.12
N GLY A 161 -2.67 1.55 -7.43
CA GLY A 161 -2.09 0.69 -8.47
C GLY A 161 -2.66 -0.72 -8.52
N VAL A 162 -3.92 -0.91 -8.11
CA VAL A 162 -4.59 -2.22 -8.02
C VAL A 162 -5.47 -2.48 -9.24
N PHE A 163 -6.24 -1.49 -9.68
CA PHE A 163 -7.24 -1.67 -10.74
C PHE A 163 -6.68 -1.98 -12.13
N TYR A 164 -5.37 -1.87 -12.32
CA TYR A 164 -4.70 -2.35 -13.54
C TYR A 164 -4.81 -3.87 -13.76
N TYR A 165 -5.04 -4.61 -12.68
CA TYR A 165 -5.15 -6.08 -12.69
C TYR A 165 -6.60 -6.56 -12.82
N PHE A 166 -7.57 -5.64 -12.89
CA PHE A 166 -8.99 -5.94 -12.91
C PHE A 166 -9.60 -5.65 -14.27
N LEU A 167 -10.56 -6.47 -14.69
CA LEU A 167 -11.43 -6.16 -15.81
C LEU A 167 -12.39 -5.02 -15.43
N THR A 168 -12.88 -4.28 -16.41
CA THR A 168 -13.79 -3.16 -16.18
C THR A 168 -15.06 -3.58 -15.39
N GLU A 169 -15.59 -4.77 -15.67
CA GLU A 169 -16.74 -5.33 -14.97
C GLU A 169 -16.46 -5.61 -13.49
N GLN A 170 -15.25 -6.07 -13.18
CA GLN A 170 -14.82 -6.32 -11.81
C GLN A 170 -14.70 -5.00 -11.02
N VAL A 171 -14.12 -3.97 -11.64
CA VAL A 171 -14.06 -2.63 -11.00
C VAL A 171 -15.47 -2.09 -10.76
N ARG A 172 -16.39 -2.22 -11.75
CA ARG A 172 -17.79 -1.78 -11.59
C ARG A 172 -18.56 -2.51 -10.49
N ALA A 173 -18.18 -3.75 -10.21
CA ALA A 173 -18.80 -4.52 -9.13
C ALA A 173 -18.26 -4.13 -7.74
N LEU A 174 -17.08 -3.52 -7.68
CA LEU A 174 -16.43 -3.04 -6.45
C LEU A 174 -16.89 -1.63 -6.06
N VAL A 175 -17.19 -0.78 -7.03
CA VAL A 175 -17.58 0.64 -6.88
C VAL A 175 -19.07 0.80 -7.03
#